data_591ef3bd0628d3e822a0cd3cc44bc9a2
#
_entry.id   591ef3bd0628d3e822a0cd3cc44bc9a2
#
_cell.length_a   1.000
_cell.length_b   1.000
_cell.length_c   1.000
_cell.angle_alpha   90.00
_cell.angle_beta   90.00
_cell.angle_gamma   90.00
#
_symmetry.space_group_name_H-M   'P 1'
#
loop_
_entity.id
_entity.type
_entity.pdbx_description
1 polymer ?
#
loop_
_entity_poly.entity_id
_entity_poly.type
_entity_poly.pdbx_seq_one_letter_code
_entity_poly.pdbx_strand_id
1 'polypeptide(L)'
;MTNITTHLRKLSTQLLDASTASYNLSLVHILDYSGSMPLNEWVGKKISIEFTGNINCIATGKKIKKTYGEGLCYDAFITSPLGSPSIINPELSRIHEGIALRDFEWEQKHHNQPHYVYLSRTSDIKVGVTRSTNLFSRWIDQGATEGIRLAETPYRQLAGKIEVSLKEYLADKTAWQAMLKGECSDGSSLLEKKNQLLDRLPEDVHPFIADDDQVVSIQYPILRHPLKPKSIKLDTAPKVEGTLLGIKGQYLLLDDDRVFNVRSHAGYEVIISSN
;
A
#
# COMPACT_ATOMS: atom_id res chain seq x y z
N MET A 1 -11.49 -1.70 -28.50
CA MET A 1 -10.40 -1.77 -27.51
C MET A 1 -9.59 -0.48 -27.56
N THR A 2 -9.47 0.21 -26.46
CA THR A 2 -8.54 1.36 -26.37
C THR A 2 -7.28 0.84 -25.70
N ASN A 3 -6.15 0.83 -26.43
CA ASN A 3 -4.85 0.50 -25.88
C ASN A 3 -4.26 1.75 -25.23
N ILE A 4 -3.86 1.65 -23.98
CA ILE A 4 -3.27 2.74 -23.20
C ILE A 4 -1.84 2.35 -22.84
N THR A 5 -0.87 3.16 -23.25
CA THR A 5 0.54 3.00 -22.85
C THR A 5 0.80 3.83 -21.60
N THR A 6 1.34 3.21 -20.55
CA THR A 6 1.65 3.88 -19.30
C THR A 6 2.82 3.23 -18.57
N HIS A 7 3.53 4.00 -17.75
CA HIS A 7 4.48 3.47 -16.79
C HIS A 7 3.75 3.17 -15.48
N LEU A 8 3.72 1.92 -15.07
CA LEU A 8 3.03 1.50 -13.85
C LEU A 8 3.50 2.28 -12.62
N ARG A 9 2.54 2.64 -11.80
CA ARG A 9 2.69 3.16 -10.44
C ARG A 9 1.79 2.33 -9.53
N LYS A 10 1.99 2.42 -8.23
CA LYS A 10 0.98 1.88 -7.31
C LYS A 10 -0.39 2.44 -7.67
N LEU A 11 -1.43 1.62 -7.56
CA LEU A 11 -2.80 2.08 -7.78
C LEU A 11 -3.14 3.20 -6.80
N SER A 12 -3.76 4.26 -7.30
CA SER A 12 -4.36 5.27 -6.43
C SER A 12 -5.67 4.74 -5.86
N THR A 13 -5.86 4.89 -4.56
CA THR A 13 -6.96 4.27 -3.83
C THR A 13 -7.72 5.28 -3.00
N GLN A 14 -9.05 5.12 -2.93
CA GLN A 14 -9.94 5.94 -2.13
C GLN A 14 -11.01 5.05 -1.49
N LEU A 15 -11.54 5.48 -0.35
CA LEU A 15 -12.70 4.88 0.28
C LEU A 15 -13.94 5.69 -0.11
N LEU A 16 -14.86 5.09 -0.86
CA LEU A 16 -16.14 5.67 -1.24
C LEU A 16 -17.21 5.22 -0.23
N ASP A 17 -18.23 6.07 -0.01
CA ASP A 17 -19.40 5.76 0.84
C ASP A 17 -19.02 5.15 2.20
N ALA A 18 -17.88 5.62 2.77
CA ALA A 18 -17.29 5.17 4.03
C ALA A 18 -16.95 3.67 4.11
N SER A 19 -17.10 2.89 3.03
CA SER A 19 -16.84 1.44 3.05
C SER A 19 -16.32 0.83 1.75
N THR A 20 -16.52 1.45 0.59
CA THR A 20 -16.19 0.84 -0.71
C THR A 20 -14.81 1.27 -1.21
N ALA A 21 -13.92 0.31 -1.46
CA ALA A 21 -12.61 0.57 -2.05
C ALA A 21 -12.73 0.93 -3.54
N SER A 22 -12.17 2.06 -3.93
CA SER A 22 -12.05 2.52 -5.31
C SER A 22 -10.59 2.54 -5.73
N TYR A 23 -10.33 2.13 -6.96
CA TYR A 23 -9.01 1.99 -7.56
C TYR A 23 -8.90 2.74 -8.86
N ASN A 24 -7.82 3.53 -8.99
CA ASN A 24 -7.49 4.21 -10.22
C ASN A 24 -6.06 3.84 -10.66
N LEU A 25 -5.90 3.57 -11.94
CA LEU A 25 -4.62 3.44 -12.61
C LEU A 25 -4.12 4.82 -13.02
N SER A 26 -2.96 5.22 -12.55
CA SER A 26 -2.31 6.46 -12.99
C SER A 26 -1.79 6.29 -14.42
N LEU A 27 -2.08 7.28 -15.28
CA LEU A 27 -1.57 7.38 -16.63
C LEU A 27 -0.30 8.23 -16.59
N VAL A 28 0.85 7.60 -16.75
CA VAL A 28 2.17 8.23 -16.58
C VAL A 28 3.06 7.88 -17.75
N HIS A 29 3.66 8.87 -18.40
CA HIS A 29 4.73 8.65 -19.36
C HIS A 29 6.06 9.07 -18.71
N ILE A 30 6.90 8.09 -18.37
CA ILE A 30 8.13 8.26 -17.57
C ILE A 30 7.85 8.95 -16.23
N LEU A 31 7.86 10.29 -16.16
CA LEU A 31 7.54 11.09 -14.97
C LEU A 31 6.30 11.97 -15.18
N ASP A 32 5.84 12.12 -16.42
CA ASP A 32 4.75 13.02 -16.77
C ASP A 32 3.40 12.37 -16.49
N TYR A 33 2.69 12.84 -15.47
CA TYR A 33 1.33 12.42 -15.14
C TYR A 33 0.33 13.11 -16.05
N SER A 34 -0.48 12.34 -16.77
CA SER A 34 -1.49 12.82 -17.69
C SER A 34 -2.94 12.59 -17.24
N GLY A 35 -3.11 11.89 -16.11
CA GLY A 35 -4.44 11.59 -15.58
C GLY A 35 -4.53 10.23 -14.90
N SER A 36 -5.75 9.80 -14.63
CA SER A 36 -6.02 8.47 -14.07
C SER A 36 -7.27 7.86 -14.67
N MET A 37 -7.38 6.54 -14.57
CA MET A 37 -8.48 5.77 -15.11
C MET A 37 -9.06 4.86 -14.02
N PRO A 38 -10.40 4.85 -13.84
CA PRO A 38 -11.05 3.99 -12.86
C PRO A 38 -10.95 2.51 -13.27
N LEU A 39 -10.46 1.66 -12.36
CA LEU A 39 -10.32 0.23 -12.60
C LEU A 39 -11.49 -0.60 -12.09
N ASN A 40 -12.28 -0.10 -11.15
CA ASN A 40 -13.44 -0.83 -10.65
C ASN A 40 -14.39 -1.26 -11.76
N GLU A 41 -14.55 -0.42 -12.79
CA GLU A 41 -15.41 -0.67 -13.95
C GLU A 41 -14.88 -1.80 -14.89
N TRP A 42 -13.64 -2.22 -14.68
CA TRP A 42 -13.03 -3.30 -15.46
C TRP A 42 -13.23 -4.67 -14.82
N VAL A 43 -13.71 -4.72 -13.59
CA VAL A 43 -14.04 -5.99 -12.92
C VAL A 43 -15.15 -6.70 -13.69
N GLY A 44 -14.91 -7.96 -14.03
CA GLY A 44 -15.74 -8.78 -14.91
C GLY A 44 -15.36 -8.74 -16.39
N LYS A 45 -14.49 -7.82 -16.83
CA LYS A 45 -14.04 -7.68 -18.21
C LYS A 45 -12.72 -8.44 -18.46
N LYS A 46 -12.48 -8.80 -19.73
CA LYS A 46 -11.16 -9.28 -20.15
C LYS A 46 -10.19 -8.10 -20.20
N ILE A 47 -9.03 -8.27 -19.62
CA ILE A 47 -7.93 -7.30 -19.65
C ILE A 47 -6.67 -7.90 -20.26
N SER A 48 -5.82 -7.04 -20.80
CA SER A 48 -4.47 -7.39 -21.26
C SER A 48 -3.49 -6.36 -20.72
N ILE A 49 -2.35 -6.83 -20.21
CA ILE A 49 -1.21 -6.01 -19.76
C ILE A 49 0.02 -6.57 -20.48
N GLU A 50 0.64 -5.78 -21.33
CA GLU A 50 1.79 -6.18 -22.12
C GLU A 50 2.99 -5.28 -21.81
N PHE A 51 4.10 -5.87 -21.38
CA PHE A 51 5.33 -5.18 -21.08
C PHE A 51 6.09 -4.82 -22.35
N THR A 52 6.46 -3.56 -22.53
CA THR A 52 7.16 -3.08 -23.73
C THR A 52 8.67 -3.36 -23.71
N GLY A 53 9.21 -3.86 -22.57
CA GLY A 53 10.65 -4.04 -22.35
C GLY A 53 11.34 -2.81 -21.75
N ASN A 54 10.61 -1.73 -21.48
CA ASN A 54 11.17 -0.52 -20.89
C ASN A 54 10.82 -0.41 -19.39
N ILE A 55 11.83 -0.10 -18.58
CA ILE A 55 11.65 0.22 -17.17
C ILE A 55 12.31 1.57 -16.92
N ASN A 56 11.59 2.49 -16.29
CA ASN A 56 12.10 3.80 -15.94
C ASN A 56 11.99 4.02 -14.42
N CYS A 57 13.08 4.55 -13.83
CA CYS A 57 13.09 4.93 -12.42
C CYS A 57 11.99 5.95 -12.12
N ILE A 58 11.15 5.67 -11.12
CA ILE A 58 10.02 6.56 -10.78
C ILE A 58 10.42 7.92 -10.20
N ALA A 59 11.66 8.05 -9.72
CA ALA A 59 12.18 9.30 -9.15
C ALA A 59 12.98 10.15 -10.16
N THR A 60 13.72 9.52 -11.09
CA THR A 60 14.64 10.21 -11.98
C THR A 60 14.28 10.12 -13.46
N GLY A 61 13.34 9.26 -13.82
CA GLY A 61 12.98 8.97 -15.22
C GLY A 61 14.03 8.16 -15.99
N LYS A 62 15.20 7.89 -15.40
CA LYS A 62 16.30 7.17 -16.05
C LYS A 62 15.85 5.76 -16.44
N LYS A 63 16.17 5.33 -17.68
CA LYS A 63 15.97 3.95 -18.13
C LYS A 63 16.88 3.01 -17.36
N ILE A 64 16.31 1.93 -16.84
CA ILE A 64 17.00 0.95 -15.98
C ILE A 64 16.67 -0.48 -16.41
N LYS A 65 17.48 -1.44 -15.99
CA LYS A 65 17.22 -2.87 -16.23
C LYS A 65 16.51 -3.57 -15.06
N LYS A 66 16.57 -2.97 -13.87
CA LYS A 66 16.09 -3.54 -12.61
C LYS A 66 15.66 -2.44 -11.66
N THR A 67 14.59 -2.67 -10.92
CA THR A 67 14.11 -1.75 -9.87
C THR A 67 14.63 -2.16 -8.48
N TYR A 68 14.80 -1.16 -7.62
CA TYR A 68 15.05 -1.30 -6.19
C TYR A 68 13.91 -0.64 -5.41
N GLY A 69 13.50 -1.25 -4.30
CA GLY A 69 12.32 -0.80 -3.58
C GLY A 69 11.08 -0.77 -4.51
N GLU A 70 10.40 0.35 -4.55
CA GLU A 70 9.18 0.53 -5.33
C GLU A 70 9.44 1.31 -6.64
N GLY A 71 10.26 0.76 -7.54
CA GLY A 71 10.46 1.34 -8.87
C GLY A 71 11.65 2.31 -8.98
N LEU A 72 12.59 2.33 -8.04
CA LEU A 72 13.77 3.21 -8.06
C LEU A 72 14.95 2.58 -8.81
N CYS A 73 15.81 3.40 -9.39
CA CYS A 73 17.17 2.97 -9.74
C CYS A 73 18.01 2.86 -8.46
N TYR A 74 19.15 2.18 -8.51
CA TYR A 74 20.01 2.00 -7.33
C TYR A 74 20.44 3.32 -6.70
N ASP A 75 20.90 4.27 -7.50
CA ASP A 75 21.33 5.60 -7.01
C ASP A 75 20.18 6.31 -6.26
N ALA A 76 18.99 6.35 -6.86
CA ALA A 76 17.81 6.94 -6.20
C ALA A 76 17.39 6.17 -4.95
N PHE A 77 17.53 4.84 -4.93
CA PHE A 77 17.21 4.02 -3.75
C PHE A 77 18.13 4.35 -2.57
N ILE A 78 19.39 4.65 -2.79
CA ILE A 78 20.34 4.98 -1.71
C ILE A 78 20.39 6.46 -1.36
N THR A 79 19.97 7.38 -2.26
CA THR A 79 20.09 8.84 -2.04
C THR A 79 18.76 9.57 -1.89
N SER A 80 17.69 9.11 -2.57
CA SER A 80 16.40 9.78 -2.54
C SER A 80 15.67 9.56 -1.21
N PRO A 81 14.86 10.52 -0.75
CA PRO A 81 13.99 10.34 0.41
C PRO A 81 13.00 9.18 0.24
N LEU A 82 12.61 8.82 -0.99
CA LEU A 82 11.75 7.67 -1.27
C LEU A 82 12.40 6.32 -0.91
N GLY A 83 13.71 6.25 -0.82
CA GLY A 83 14.48 5.09 -0.36
C GLY A 83 14.99 5.22 1.08
N SER A 84 14.56 6.24 1.83
CA SER A 84 15.01 6.47 3.20
C SER A 84 14.66 5.28 4.12
N PRO A 85 15.58 4.86 5.01
CA PRO A 85 15.32 3.83 6.02
C PRO A 85 14.05 4.11 6.84
N SER A 86 13.74 5.37 7.12
CA SER A 86 12.54 5.77 7.86
C SER A 86 11.21 5.52 7.11
N ILE A 87 11.25 5.16 5.83
CA ILE A 87 10.05 4.73 5.10
C ILE A 87 9.52 3.40 5.66
N ILE A 88 10.44 2.46 5.95
CA ILE A 88 10.10 1.13 6.49
C ILE A 88 10.11 1.14 8.01
N ASN A 89 11.05 1.88 8.63
CA ASN A 89 11.25 1.97 10.06
C ASN A 89 10.96 3.41 10.53
N PRO A 90 9.70 3.76 10.80
CA PRO A 90 9.29 5.14 11.11
C PRO A 90 10.03 5.74 12.32
N GLU A 91 10.42 4.91 13.30
CA GLU A 91 11.15 5.28 14.50
C GLU A 91 12.55 5.87 14.23
N LEU A 92 13.10 5.64 13.03
CA LEU A 92 14.39 6.21 12.63
C LEU A 92 14.30 7.67 12.18
N SER A 93 13.10 8.21 11.96
CA SER A 93 12.93 9.62 11.54
C SER A 93 13.29 10.56 12.70
N ARG A 94 14.20 11.51 12.47
CA ARG A 94 14.61 12.51 13.46
C ARG A 94 14.38 13.94 12.99
N ILE A 95 13.57 14.11 11.98
CA ILE A 95 13.33 15.43 11.39
C ILE A 95 12.69 16.42 12.36
N HIS A 96 11.89 15.96 13.34
CA HIS A 96 11.32 16.80 14.40
C HIS A 96 12.41 17.39 15.34
N GLU A 97 13.63 16.80 15.33
CA GLU A 97 14.82 17.33 15.99
C GLU A 97 15.68 18.19 15.05
N GLY A 98 15.23 18.46 13.81
CA GLY A 98 16.00 19.16 12.80
C GLY A 98 17.03 18.31 12.07
N ILE A 99 16.97 16.97 12.21
CA ILE A 99 17.95 16.04 11.63
C ILE A 99 17.27 15.21 10.53
N ALA A 100 17.67 15.43 9.28
CA ALA A 100 17.21 14.64 8.14
C ALA A 100 18.12 13.44 7.89
N LEU A 101 17.54 12.34 7.42
CA LEU A 101 18.27 11.13 6.99
C LEU A 101 18.74 11.22 5.53
N ARG A 102 17.94 11.92 4.68
CA ARG A 102 18.19 12.04 3.24
C ARG A 102 17.98 13.46 2.72
N ASP A 103 16.77 13.98 2.85
CA ASP A 103 16.36 15.27 2.29
C ASP A 103 15.53 16.02 3.33
N PHE A 104 16.06 17.17 3.77
CA PHE A 104 15.49 17.95 4.85
C PHE A 104 14.11 18.48 4.51
N GLU A 105 13.93 19.07 3.34
CA GLU A 105 12.66 19.69 2.95
C GLU A 105 11.57 18.64 2.76
N TRP A 106 11.93 17.54 2.10
CA TRP A 106 11.01 16.43 1.90
C TRP A 106 10.60 15.78 3.24
N GLU A 107 11.57 15.48 4.12
CA GLU A 107 11.29 14.86 5.42
C GLU A 107 10.52 15.82 6.33
N GLN A 108 10.84 17.12 6.33
CA GLN A 108 10.10 18.15 7.05
C GLN A 108 8.63 18.16 6.61
N LYS A 109 8.38 18.12 5.32
CA LYS A 109 7.03 18.11 4.75
C LYS A 109 6.27 16.81 5.03
N HIS A 110 6.95 15.66 5.00
CA HIS A 110 6.29 14.35 4.98
C HIS A 110 6.36 13.59 6.31
N HIS A 111 7.31 13.88 7.18
CA HIS A 111 7.51 13.18 8.44
C HIS A 111 7.25 14.07 9.67
N ASN A 112 7.44 15.40 9.57
CA ASN A 112 7.14 16.34 10.66
C ASN A 112 5.71 16.88 10.53
N GLN A 113 4.76 15.99 10.54
CA GLN A 113 3.33 16.26 10.46
C GLN A 113 2.55 15.14 11.17
N PRO A 114 1.24 15.31 11.44
CA PRO A 114 0.45 14.30 12.13
C PRO A 114 0.46 12.93 11.45
N HIS A 115 0.70 11.88 12.27
CA HIS A 115 0.68 10.48 11.85
C HIS A 115 -0.29 9.69 12.73
N TYR A 116 -0.98 8.74 12.11
CA TYR A 116 -1.76 7.74 12.82
C TYR A 116 -0.97 6.46 13.01
N VAL A 117 -1.08 5.92 14.23
CA VAL A 117 -0.87 4.50 14.49
C VAL A 117 -2.24 3.83 14.42
N TYR A 118 -2.36 2.72 13.75
CA TYR A 118 -3.62 2.04 13.51
C TYR A 118 -3.48 0.52 13.64
N LEU A 119 -4.59 -0.14 13.93
CA LEU A 119 -4.72 -1.59 13.73
C LEU A 119 -5.50 -1.85 12.46
N SER A 120 -5.14 -2.90 11.74
CA SER A 120 -5.85 -3.33 10.54
C SER A 120 -5.90 -4.84 10.43
N ARG A 121 -7.05 -5.36 9.98
CA ARG A 121 -7.29 -6.77 9.68
C ARG A 121 -6.97 -7.04 8.22
N THR A 122 -5.95 -7.86 7.96
CA THR A 122 -5.55 -8.31 6.61
C THR A 122 -5.69 -9.83 6.52
N SER A 123 -4.58 -10.60 6.61
CA SER A 123 -4.56 -12.04 6.89
C SER A 123 -4.47 -12.31 8.39
N ASP A 124 -4.17 -11.29 9.15
CA ASP A 124 -4.09 -11.23 10.59
C ASP A 124 -4.29 -9.79 11.06
N ILE A 125 -4.40 -9.55 12.37
CA ILE A 125 -4.41 -8.19 12.91
C ILE A 125 -2.97 -7.70 13.06
N LYS A 126 -2.70 -6.51 12.54
CA LYS A 126 -1.38 -5.87 12.62
C LYS A 126 -1.46 -4.39 12.92
N VAL A 127 -0.39 -3.86 13.48
CA VAL A 127 -0.16 -2.43 13.67
C VAL A 127 0.53 -1.85 12.43
N GLY A 128 0.31 -0.57 12.19
CA GLY A 128 1.00 0.17 11.14
C GLY A 128 0.96 1.67 11.38
N VAL A 129 1.84 2.39 10.67
CA VAL A 129 1.97 3.84 10.72
C VAL A 129 1.67 4.45 9.37
N THR A 130 0.96 5.57 9.36
CA THR A 130 0.73 6.37 8.17
C THR A 130 0.54 7.84 8.52
N ARG A 131 0.74 8.74 7.53
CA ARG A 131 0.31 10.14 7.66
C ARG A 131 -1.20 10.20 7.85
N SER A 132 -1.67 11.15 8.65
CA SER A 132 -3.11 11.30 8.92
C SER A 132 -3.95 11.44 7.64
N THR A 133 -3.41 12.10 6.61
CA THR A 133 -4.06 12.27 5.30
C THR A 133 -4.18 10.99 4.47
N ASN A 134 -3.48 9.91 4.83
CA ASN A 134 -3.36 8.71 4.00
C ASN A 134 -3.97 7.46 4.65
N LEU A 135 -4.74 7.59 5.72
CA LEU A 135 -5.21 6.45 6.52
C LEU A 135 -5.97 5.42 5.68
N PHE A 136 -7.03 5.85 5.02
CA PHE A 136 -7.88 4.94 4.23
C PHE A 136 -7.15 4.35 3.03
N SER A 137 -6.38 5.16 2.31
CA SER A 137 -5.59 4.65 1.18
C SER A 137 -4.55 3.63 1.65
N ARG A 138 -3.96 3.82 2.83
CA ARG A 138 -3.02 2.86 3.41
C ARG A 138 -3.68 1.52 3.76
N TRP A 139 -4.88 1.55 4.36
CA TRP A 139 -5.64 0.33 4.64
C TRP A 139 -6.00 -0.42 3.36
N ILE A 140 -6.50 0.29 2.34
CA ILE A 140 -6.84 -0.30 1.04
C ILE A 140 -5.60 -0.87 0.36
N ASP A 141 -4.48 -0.15 0.34
CA ASP A 141 -3.20 -0.59 -0.26
C ASP A 141 -2.68 -1.91 0.35
N GLN A 142 -2.99 -2.15 1.62
CA GLN A 142 -2.63 -3.38 2.34
C GLN A 142 -3.65 -4.51 2.20
N GLY A 143 -4.81 -4.24 1.60
CA GLY A 143 -5.91 -5.20 1.49
C GLY A 143 -6.64 -5.46 2.80
N ALA A 144 -6.65 -4.48 3.71
CA ALA A 144 -7.34 -4.59 4.99
C ALA A 144 -8.86 -4.63 4.80
N THR A 145 -9.54 -5.53 5.49
CA THR A 145 -11.00 -5.61 5.52
C THR A 145 -11.62 -4.75 6.61
N GLU A 146 -10.82 -4.43 7.64
CA GLU A 146 -11.20 -3.54 8.73
C GLU A 146 -10.00 -2.75 9.20
N GLY A 147 -10.24 -1.56 9.76
CA GLY A 147 -9.22 -0.73 10.38
C GLY A 147 -9.79 0.12 11.52
N ILE A 148 -8.95 0.39 12.53
CA ILE A 148 -9.26 1.27 13.67
C ILE A 148 -8.03 2.11 14.00
N ARG A 149 -8.24 3.36 14.37
CA ARG A 149 -7.15 4.22 14.86
C ARG A 149 -6.78 3.83 16.29
N LEU A 150 -5.49 3.76 16.57
CA LEU A 150 -4.96 3.49 17.89
C LEU A 150 -4.43 4.78 18.54
N ALA A 151 -3.64 5.56 17.80
CA ALA A 151 -3.06 6.80 18.28
C ALA A 151 -2.91 7.83 17.15
N GLU A 152 -2.88 9.12 17.53
CA GLU A 152 -2.51 10.23 16.66
C GLU A 152 -1.30 10.96 17.27
N THR A 153 -0.23 11.05 16.50
CA THR A 153 1.04 11.63 16.96
C THR A 153 1.42 12.85 16.12
N PRO A 154 2.12 13.84 16.69
CA PRO A 154 2.49 15.07 15.97
C PRO A 154 3.53 14.85 14.88
N TYR A 155 4.30 13.77 14.93
CA TYR A 155 5.36 13.46 13.97
C TYR A 155 5.62 11.95 13.86
N ARG A 156 6.31 11.58 12.78
CA ARG A 156 6.51 10.18 12.35
C ARG A 156 7.25 9.32 13.36
N GLN A 157 8.31 9.83 14.02
CA GLN A 157 9.14 9.02 14.93
C GLN A 157 8.32 8.50 16.11
N LEU A 158 7.49 9.33 16.71
CA LEU A 158 6.67 8.92 17.85
C LEU A 158 5.68 7.82 17.45
N ALA A 159 5.04 7.97 16.28
CA ALA A 159 4.21 6.91 15.72
C ALA A 159 4.99 5.60 15.55
N GLY A 160 6.22 5.68 15.04
CA GLY A 160 7.10 4.53 14.88
C GLY A 160 7.50 3.87 16.20
N LYS A 161 7.76 4.65 17.25
CA LYS A 161 8.05 4.12 18.59
C LYS A 161 6.85 3.34 19.15
N ILE A 162 5.64 3.87 19.00
CA ILE A 162 4.40 3.15 19.38
C ILE A 162 4.25 1.86 18.57
N GLU A 163 4.46 1.91 17.23
CA GLU A 163 4.41 0.72 16.38
C GLU A 163 5.39 -0.35 16.86
N VAL A 164 6.64 0.02 17.15
CA VAL A 164 7.68 -0.91 17.61
C VAL A 164 7.31 -1.56 18.95
N SER A 165 6.79 -0.78 19.92
CA SER A 165 6.39 -1.32 21.23
C SER A 165 5.26 -2.35 21.15
N LEU A 166 4.47 -2.33 20.05
CA LEU A 166 3.34 -3.25 19.85
C LEU A 166 3.65 -4.44 18.94
N LYS A 167 4.79 -4.43 18.23
CA LYS A 167 5.14 -5.49 17.27
C LYS A 167 5.25 -6.89 17.90
N GLU A 168 5.65 -6.98 19.14
CA GLU A 168 5.76 -8.26 19.85
C GLU A 168 4.41 -8.92 20.17
N TYR A 169 3.31 -8.14 20.18
CA TYR A 169 1.95 -8.61 20.50
C TYR A 169 1.09 -8.85 19.27
N LEU A 170 1.63 -8.59 18.06
CA LEU A 170 0.88 -8.61 16.81
C LEU A 170 1.66 -9.32 15.70
N ALA A 171 0.94 -9.76 14.66
CA ALA A 171 1.57 -10.33 13.49
C ALA A 171 2.47 -9.30 12.76
N ASP A 172 3.72 -9.70 12.49
CA ASP A 172 4.70 -8.82 11.81
C ASP A 172 4.37 -8.64 10.31
N LYS A 173 3.89 -9.70 9.66
CA LYS A 173 3.71 -9.71 8.19
C LYS A 173 2.33 -10.16 7.75
N THR A 174 1.83 -9.53 6.69
CA THR A 174 0.67 -10.03 5.95
C THR A 174 1.07 -11.22 5.11
N ALA A 175 0.43 -12.37 5.32
CA ALA A 175 0.47 -13.48 4.37
C ALA A 175 -0.39 -13.09 3.15
N TRP A 176 0.21 -12.56 2.09
CA TRP A 176 -0.52 -11.99 0.95
C TRP A 176 -1.47 -12.99 0.29
N GLN A 177 -1.14 -14.29 0.28
CA GLN A 177 -2.04 -15.32 -0.24
C GLN A 177 -3.31 -15.43 0.61
N ALA A 178 -3.20 -15.47 1.93
CA ALA A 178 -4.36 -15.53 2.84
C ALA A 178 -5.18 -14.24 2.74
N MET A 179 -4.54 -13.08 2.70
CA MET A 179 -5.20 -11.80 2.48
C MET A 179 -6.03 -11.78 1.19
N LEU A 180 -5.49 -12.29 0.06
CA LEU A 180 -6.22 -12.35 -1.22
C LEU A 180 -7.36 -13.36 -1.22
N LYS A 181 -7.22 -14.47 -0.49
CA LYS A 181 -8.32 -15.44 -0.28
C LYS A 181 -9.43 -14.89 0.64
N GLY A 182 -9.17 -13.83 1.39
CA GLY A 182 -10.09 -13.31 2.41
C GLY A 182 -10.00 -14.08 3.73
N GLU A 183 -8.95 -14.86 3.93
CA GLU A 183 -8.71 -15.61 5.17
C GLU A 183 -8.04 -14.71 6.22
N CYS A 184 -8.49 -14.82 7.46
CA CYS A 184 -7.88 -14.16 8.61
C CYS A 184 -7.74 -15.18 9.76
N SER A 185 -6.59 -15.26 10.36
CA SER A 185 -6.29 -16.22 11.44
C SER A 185 -6.80 -15.71 12.80
N ASP A 186 -6.79 -14.40 13.05
CA ASP A 186 -7.28 -13.78 14.29
C ASP A 186 -8.72 -13.32 14.11
N GLY A 187 -9.65 -13.97 14.80
CA GLY A 187 -11.09 -13.66 14.80
C GLY A 187 -11.53 -12.66 15.86
N SER A 188 -10.61 -12.12 16.70
CA SER A 188 -10.96 -11.14 17.73
C SER A 188 -11.39 -9.82 17.11
N SER A 189 -12.26 -9.04 17.78
CA SER A 189 -12.63 -7.73 17.27
C SER A 189 -11.47 -6.74 17.35
N LEU A 190 -11.36 -5.80 16.36
CA LEU A 190 -10.33 -4.77 16.38
C LEU A 190 -10.42 -3.86 17.61
N LEU A 191 -11.65 -3.61 18.11
CA LEU A 191 -11.86 -2.80 19.31
C LEU A 191 -11.35 -3.52 20.57
N GLU A 192 -11.68 -4.81 20.72
CA GLU A 192 -11.15 -5.62 21.84
C GLU A 192 -9.62 -5.68 21.78
N LYS A 193 -9.07 -5.87 20.58
CA LYS A 193 -7.61 -5.89 20.41
C LYS A 193 -6.96 -4.55 20.72
N LYS A 194 -7.59 -3.42 20.29
CA LYS A 194 -7.16 -2.07 20.69
C LYS A 194 -7.10 -1.97 22.21
N ASN A 195 -8.18 -2.30 22.94
CA ASN A 195 -8.24 -2.18 24.38
C ASN A 195 -7.17 -3.03 25.10
N GLN A 196 -6.95 -4.27 24.64
CA GLN A 196 -5.87 -5.12 25.18
C GLN A 196 -4.47 -4.54 24.98
N LEU A 197 -4.23 -3.81 23.90
CA LEU A 197 -2.94 -3.23 23.57
C LEU A 197 -2.70 -1.91 24.29
N LEU A 198 -3.75 -1.15 24.67
CA LEU A 198 -3.61 0.09 25.41
C LEU A 198 -2.89 -0.12 26.75
N ASP A 199 -3.18 -1.22 27.44
CA ASP A 199 -2.53 -1.59 28.72
C ASP A 199 -1.03 -1.93 28.57
N ARG A 200 -0.56 -2.09 27.33
CA ARG A 200 0.85 -2.39 27.00
C ARG A 200 1.65 -1.18 26.57
N LEU A 201 0.98 -0.06 26.34
CA LEU A 201 1.63 1.17 25.91
C LEU A 201 2.31 1.87 27.10
N PRO A 202 3.52 2.45 26.90
CA PRO A 202 4.16 3.31 27.89
C PRO A 202 3.28 4.52 28.26
N GLU A 203 3.36 4.99 29.49
CA GLU A 203 2.54 6.11 30.01
C GLU A 203 2.74 7.40 29.21
N ASP A 204 3.94 7.65 28.69
CA ASP A 204 4.28 8.85 27.92
C ASP A 204 3.59 8.91 26.55
N VAL A 205 3.03 7.81 26.05
CA VAL A 205 2.26 7.79 24.80
C VAL A 205 0.74 7.89 24.99
N HIS A 206 0.24 7.77 26.24
CA HIS A 206 -1.19 7.85 26.54
C HIS A 206 -1.87 9.15 26.06
N PRO A 207 -1.23 10.33 26.10
CA PRO A 207 -1.82 11.56 25.56
C PRO A 207 -2.12 11.54 24.06
N PHE A 208 -1.56 10.57 23.33
CA PHE A 208 -1.72 10.44 21.89
C PHE A 208 -2.70 9.32 21.47
N ILE A 209 -3.27 8.59 22.45
CA ILE A 209 -4.27 7.56 22.17
C ILE A 209 -5.50 8.20 21.53
N ALA A 210 -5.99 7.60 20.45
CA ALA A 210 -7.18 8.09 19.78
C ALA A 210 -8.45 7.72 20.55
N ASP A 211 -9.26 8.72 20.89
CA ASP A 211 -10.55 8.57 21.58
C ASP A 211 -11.62 7.91 20.70
N ASP A 212 -11.35 7.82 19.39
CA ASP A 212 -12.26 7.26 18.41
C ASP A 212 -12.14 5.74 18.35
N ASP A 213 -13.23 5.05 18.72
CA ASP A 213 -13.35 3.59 18.67
C ASP A 213 -14.06 3.08 17.41
N GLN A 214 -14.17 3.95 16.40
CA GLN A 214 -14.84 3.59 15.16
C GLN A 214 -14.01 2.57 14.34
N VAL A 215 -14.56 1.37 14.21
CA VAL A 215 -14.06 0.38 13.25
C VAL A 215 -14.63 0.67 11.88
N VAL A 216 -13.74 0.87 10.90
CA VAL A 216 -14.11 1.07 9.51
C VAL A 216 -13.98 -0.25 8.75
N SER A 217 -15.07 -0.73 8.17
CA SER A 217 -15.08 -1.91 7.29
C SER A 217 -14.81 -1.50 5.84
N ILE A 218 -14.04 -2.32 5.10
CA ILE A 218 -13.66 -2.04 3.72
C ILE A 218 -14.11 -3.19 2.80
N GLN A 219 -14.93 -2.86 1.82
CA GLN A 219 -15.42 -3.76 0.79
C GLN A 219 -14.60 -3.56 -0.51
N TYR A 220 -14.15 -4.65 -1.09
CA TYR A 220 -13.35 -4.66 -2.31
C TYR A 220 -14.19 -5.03 -3.53
N PRO A 221 -13.89 -4.50 -4.72
CA PRO A 221 -14.54 -4.91 -5.96
C PRO A 221 -14.03 -6.30 -6.37
N ILE A 222 -14.63 -7.36 -5.80
CA ILE A 222 -14.24 -8.76 -6.02
C ILE A 222 -15.46 -9.57 -6.37
N LEU A 223 -15.44 -10.20 -7.54
CA LEU A 223 -16.42 -11.20 -7.98
C LEU A 223 -16.09 -12.59 -7.43
N ARG A 224 -14.80 -12.91 -7.36
CA ARG A 224 -14.32 -14.21 -6.87
C ARG A 224 -12.92 -14.08 -6.27
N HIS A 225 -12.74 -14.60 -5.07
CA HIS A 225 -11.43 -14.78 -4.44
C HIS A 225 -10.64 -15.93 -5.09
N PRO A 226 -9.32 -15.81 -5.25
CA PRO A 226 -8.50 -16.92 -5.70
C PRO A 226 -8.38 -17.99 -4.61
N LEU A 227 -8.44 -19.27 -5.01
CA LEU A 227 -8.28 -20.40 -4.07
C LEU A 227 -6.79 -20.70 -3.80
N LYS A 228 -5.96 -20.63 -4.83
CA LYS A 228 -4.51 -20.86 -4.77
C LYS A 228 -3.77 -19.74 -5.51
N PRO A 229 -3.64 -18.54 -4.92
CA PRO A 229 -3.08 -17.37 -5.61
C PRO A 229 -1.69 -17.64 -6.20
N LYS A 230 -1.55 -17.45 -7.52
CA LYS A 230 -0.31 -17.61 -8.28
C LYS A 230 0.15 -16.25 -8.80
N SER A 231 1.25 -15.74 -8.25
CA SER A 231 1.80 -14.44 -8.65
C SER A 231 2.41 -14.49 -10.05
N ILE A 232 2.03 -13.55 -10.91
CA ILE A 232 2.63 -13.34 -12.24
C ILE A 232 3.60 -12.18 -12.16
N LYS A 233 4.72 -12.30 -12.87
CA LYS A 233 5.73 -11.23 -13.01
C LYS A 233 5.99 -10.96 -14.49
N LEU A 234 6.02 -9.69 -14.89
CA LEU A 234 6.28 -9.26 -16.28
C LEU A 234 7.69 -9.64 -16.77
N ASP A 235 8.64 -9.83 -15.84
CA ASP A 235 10.00 -10.28 -16.19
C ASP A 235 10.03 -11.70 -16.78
N THR A 236 9.09 -12.56 -16.39
CA THR A 236 9.00 -13.95 -16.83
C THR A 236 7.82 -14.22 -17.75
N ALA A 237 6.79 -13.41 -17.67
CA ALA A 237 5.59 -13.46 -18.51
C ALA A 237 5.27 -12.03 -18.99
N PRO A 238 5.90 -11.57 -20.10
CA PRO A 238 5.80 -10.18 -20.54
C PRO A 238 4.38 -9.78 -20.98
N LYS A 239 3.48 -10.73 -21.13
CA LYS A 239 2.06 -10.49 -21.39
C LYS A 239 1.20 -11.23 -20.38
N VAL A 240 0.25 -10.51 -19.80
CA VAL A 240 -0.76 -11.01 -18.86
C VAL A 240 -2.13 -10.73 -19.44
N GLU A 241 -2.91 -11.77 -19.72
CA GLU A 241 -4.28 -11.66 -20.23
C GLU A 241 -5.21 -12.50 -19.37
N GLY A 242 -6.44 -12.04 -19.19
CA GLY A 242 -7.47 -12.79 -18.45
C GLY A 242 -8.66 -11.93 -18.07
N THR A 243 -9.65 -12.57 -17.46
CA THR A 243 -10.80 -11.86 -16.88
C THR A 243 -10.40 -11.28 -15.54
N LEU A 244 -10.58 -9.98 -15.34
CA LEU A 244 -10.35 -9.32 -14.03
C LEU A 244 -11.50 -9.71 -13.09
N LEU A 245 -11.21 -10.57 -12.11
CA LEU A 245 -12.21 -11.06 -11.15
C LEU A 245 -12.26 -10.24 -9.87
N GLY A 246 -11.35 -9.30 -9.69
CA GLY A 246 -11.37 -8.38 -8.57
C GLY A 246 -10.07 -7.62 -8.39
N ILE A 247 -10.11 -6.66 -7.46
CA ILE A 247 -8.94 -5.87 -7.05
C ILE A 247 -8.90 -5.84 -5.53
N LYS A 248 -7.76 -6.18 -4.93
CA LYS A 248 -7.54 -6.10 -3.48
C LYS A 248 -6.10 -5.73 -3.15
N GLY A 249 -5.90 -4.75 -2.27
CA GLY A 249 -4.58 -4.20 -2.03
C GLY A 249 -4.02 -3.58 -3.30
N GLN A 250 -2.85 -4.02 -3.71
CA GLN A 250 -2.23 -3.62 -4.97
C GLN A 250 -2.25 -4.75 -6.01
N TYR A 251 -3.17 -5.71 -5.85
CA TYR A 251 -3.28 -6.91 -6.70
C TYR A 251 -4.52 -6.87 -7.59
N LEU A 252 -4.32 -7.14 -8.87
CA LEU A 252 -5.38 -7.53 -9.81
C LEU A 252 -5.55 -9.04 -9.71
N LEU A 253 -6.79 -9.48 -9.44
CA LEU A 253 -7.16 -10.89 -9.34
C LEU A 253 -7.70 -11.34 -10.70
N LEU A 254 -7.07 -12.34 -11.30
CA LEU A 254 -7.43 -12.85 -12.61
C LEU A 254 -8.04 -14.25 -12.51
N ASP A 255 -8.56 -14.74 -13.63
CA ASP A 255 -8.95 -16.15 -13.78
C ASP A 255 -7.76 -17.12 -13.50
N ASP A 256 -8.06 -18.41 -13.29
CA ASP A 256 -7.08 -19.47 -12.99
C ASP A 256 -6.23 -19.22 -11.75
N ASP A 257 -6.76 -18.47 -10.76
CA ASP A 257 -6.07 -18.09 -9.52
C ASP A 257 -4.83 -17.23 -9.74
N ARG A 258 -4.66 -16.65 -10.92
CA ARG A 258 -3.55 -15.76 -11.24
C ARG A 258 -3.74 -14.40 -10.58
N VAL A 259 -2.64 -13.83 -10.07
CA VAL A 259 -2.67 -12.51 -9.45
C VAL A 259 -1.49 -11.68 -9.92
N PHE A 260 -1.75 -10.41 -10.23
CA PHE A 260 -0.75 -9.45 -10.69
C PHE A 260 -0.60 -8.30 -9.71
N ASN A 261 0.59 -8.15 -9.11
CA ASN A 261 0.89 -7.07 -8.19
C ASN A 261 1.37 -5.84 -8.95
N VAL A 262 0.53 -4.82 -9.08
CA VAL A 262 0.85 -3.58 -9.81
C VAL A 262 2.01 -2.83 -9.16
N ARG A 263 2.02 -2.72 -7.83
CA ARG A 263 3.04 -1.99 -7.07
C ARG A 263 4.45 -2.57 -7.27
N SER A 264 4.57 -3.89 -7.37
CA SER A 264 5.86 -4.55 -7.59
C SER A 264 6.45 -4.30 -8.97
N HIS A 265 5.64 -3.80 -9.91
CA HIS A 265 6.04 -3.44 -11.27
C HIS A 265 6.07 -1.92 -11.48
N ALA A 266 6.21 -1.13 -10.41
CA ALA A 266 6.36 0.31 -10.53
C ALA A 266 7.56 0.67 -11.42
N GLY A 267 7.35 1.57 -12.41
CA GLY A 267 8.35 1.96 -13.39
C GLY A 267 8.35 1.16 -14.69
N TYR A 268 7.63 0.02 -14.76
CA TYR A 268 7.50 -0.78 -16.00
C TYR A 268 6.55 -0.07 -16.97
N GLU A 269 6.99 0.11 -18.22
CA GLU A 269 6.12 0.59 -19.29
C GLU A 269 5.29 -0.56 -19.85
N VAL A 270 3.98 -0.39 -19.84
CA VAL A 270 3.03 -1.40 -20.29
C VAL A 270 2.01 -0.81 -21.26
N ILE A 271 1.49 -1.67 -22.15
CA ILE A 271 0.28 -1.43 -22.90
C ILE A 271 -0.84 -2.16 -22.17
N ILE A 272 -1.86 -1.43 -21.70
CA ILE A 272 -3.00 -2.00 -20.99
C ILE A 272 -4.29 -1.76 -21.79
N SER A 273 -5.16 -2.78 -21.84
CA SER A 273 -6.46 -2.68 -22.50
C SER A 273 -7.53 -3.47 -21.77
N SER A 274 -8.79 -3.12 -22.03
CA SER A 274 -9.98 -3.82 -21.55
C SER A 274 -10.98 -3.98 -22.70
N ASN A 275 -11.67 -5.10 -22.72
CA ASN A 275 -12.80 -5.41 -23.62
C ASN A 275 -14.11 -5.38 -22.86
#